data_9745b18c5f19ed3852770f18036f3053
#
_entry.id   9745b18c5f19ed3852770f18036f3053
#
_cell.length_a   1.000
_cell.length_b   1.000
_cell.length_c   1.000
_cell.angle_alpha   90.00
_cell.angle_beta   90.00
_cell.angle_gamma   90.00
#
_symmetry.space_group_name_H-M   'P 1'
#
loop_
_entity.id
_entity.type
_entity.pdbx_description
1 polymer ?
#
loop_
_entity_poly.entity_id
_entity_poly.type
_entity_poly.pdbx_seq_one_letter_code
_entity_poly.pdbx_strand_id
1 'polypeptide(L)'
;ILAKNSSTKHYFFPNKRTLNILNLKSIENYLKKTKPKYFIHAAALSRPMSIHDKNLSKSIDLNIIGTCNVVKICEKLKIKLIYFSTGYVYPGTRGNYKEEEPVKPINNYALSKLAGECAVQMYKNSLILRIIMCEKPFIHKSAFYDIKTNFIFHENIAIEIPKLLRKKGILNVGG
;
A
#
# COMPACT_ATOMS: atom_id res chain seq x y z
N ILE A 1 -1.40 -12.88 6.04
CA ILE A 1 -0.06 -13.21 6.58
C ILE A 1 0.15 -12.52 7.91
N LEU A 2 0.00 -11.18 8.01
CA LEU A 2 0.03 -10.47 9.31
C LEU A 2 -0.90 -11.13 10.33
N ALA A 3 -2.09 -11.58 9.91
CA ALA A 3 -3.07 -12.25 10.78
C ALA A 3 -2.63 -13.64 11.26
N LYS A 4 -1.65 -14.27 10.63
CA LYS A 4 -1.17 -15.62 11.00
C LYS A 4 0.01 -15.61 11.96
N ASN A 5 0.67 -14.47 12.17
CA ASN A 5 1.80 -14.33 13.08
C ASN A 5 1.32 -14.10 14.53
N SER A 6 1.85 -14.86 15.47
CA SER A 6 1.41 -14.98 16.87
C SER A 6 1.40 -13.70 17.71
N SER A 7 2.01 -12.60 17.26
CA SER A 7 1.98 -11.31 17.94
C SER A 7 0.75 -10.44 17.60
N THR A 8 -0.28 -11.00 17.01
CA THR A 8 -1.42 -10.30 16.41
C THR A 8 -2.53 -9.89 17.38
N LYS A 9 -2.40 -10.12 18.67
CA LYS A 9 -3.43 -9.73 19.69
C LYS A 9 -3.84 -8.25 19.63
N HIS A 10 -3.05 -7.39 18.99
CA HIS A 10 -3.28 -5.95 18.88
C HIS A 10 -3.62 -5.47 17.48
N TYR A 11 -3.87 -6.37 16.52
CA TYR A 11 -4.23 -6.02 15.15
C TYR A 11 -5.70 -6.30 14.87
N PHE A 12 -6.34 -5.35 14.18
CA PHE A 12 -7.68 -5.51 13.63
C PHE A 12 -7.58 -5.74 12.12
N PHE A 13 -8.32 -6.71 11.60
CA PHE A 13 -8.33 -7.06 10.17
C PHE A 13 -9.75 -6.90 9.61
N PRO A 14 -10.21 -5.66 9.41
CA PRO A 14 -11.54 -5.45 8.87
C PRO A 14 -11.63 -5.91 7.41
N ASN A 15 -12.74 -6.54 7.05
CA ASN A 15 -13.08 -6.81 5.67
C ASN A 15 -13.88 -5.63 5.07
N LYS A 16 -14.18 -5.69 3.76
CA LYS A 16 -14.92 -4.63 3.05
C LYS A 16 -16.30 -4.33 3.64
N ARG A 17 -16.99 -5.33 4.22
CA ARG A 17 -18.29 -5.12 4.86
C ARG A 17 -18.18 -4.32 6.15
N THR A 18 -17.08 -4.50 6.87
CA THR A 18 -16.83 -3.83 8.16
C THR A 18 -16.17 -2.46 7.97
N LEU A 19 -15.26 -2.32 7.00
CA LEU A 19 -14.58 -1.08 6.65
C LEU A 19 -14.49 -0.94 5.13
N ASN A 20 -15.34 -0.10 4.56
CA ASN A 20 -15.31 0.22 3.13
C ASN A 20 -14.59 1.53 2.90
N ILE A 21 -13.42 1.48 2.24
CA ILE A 21 -12.60 2.67 1.96
C ILE A 21 -13.26 3.69 1.01
N LEU A 22 -14.29 3.27 0.25
CA LEU A 22 -15.07 4.17 -0.60
C LEU A 22 -16.16 4.93 0.18
N ASN A 23 -16.35 4.63 1.45
CA ASN A 23 -17.35 5.27 2.30
C ASN A 23 -16.68 5.92 3.51
N LEU A 24 -16.62 7.25 3.51
CA LEU A 24 -16.01 8.04 4.60
C LEU A 24 -16.61 7.73 5.97
N LYS A 25 -17.93 7.60 6.06
CA LYS A 25 -18.61 7.27 7.33
C LYS A 25 -18.23 5.87 7.82
N SER A 26 -18.06 4.91 6.91
CA SER A 26 -17.61 3.56 7.26
C SER A 26 -16.22 3.59 7.89
N ILE A 27 -15.28 4.32 7.28
CA ILE A 27 -13.91 4.47 7.81
C ILE A 27 -13.97 5.17 9.18
N GLU A 28 -14.64 6.30 9.25
CA GLU A 28 -14.68 7.13 10.46
C GLU A 28 -15.30 6.36 11.64
N ASN A 29 -16.44 5.72 11.45
CA ASN A 29 -17.13 4.96 12.50
C ASN A 29 -16.26 3.81 13.01
N TYR A 30 -15.61 3.08 12.08
CA TYR A 30 -14.73 1.97 12.45
C TYR A 30 -13.54 2.46 13.27
N LEU A 31 -12.87 3.53 12.82
CA LEU A 31 -11.69 4.05 13.50
C LEU A 31 -12.01 4.73 14.83
N LYS A 32 -13.16 5.39 14.98
CA LYS A 32 -13.64 5.91 16.26
C LYS A 32 -13.93 4.80 17.26
N LYS A 33 -14.48 3.68 16.80
CA LYS A 33 -14.78 2.51 17.65
C LYS A 33 -13.51 1.81 18.11
N THR A 34 -12.56 1.57 17.20
CA THR A 34 -11.36 0.77 17.47
C THR A 34 -10.19 1.58 18.01
N LYS A 35 -10.17 2.89 17.79
CA LYS A 35 -9.13 3.85 18.22
C LYS A 35 -7.70 3.34 17.98
N PRO A 36 -7.34 2.88 16.76
CA PRO A 36 -6.02 2.32 16.50
C PRO A 36 -4.96 3.43 16.52
N LYS A 37 -3.77 3.12 16.98
CA LYS A 37 -2.62 4.03 16.90
C LYS A 37 -2.08 4.16 15.46
N TYR A 38 -2.19 3.10 14.70
CA TYR A 38 -1.69 2.99 13.32
C TYR A 38 -2.78 2.45 12.41
N PHE A 39 -2.88 3.01 11.21
CA PHE A 39 -3.70 2.45 10.14
C PHE A 39 -2.79 1.98 9.00
N ILE A 40 -2.74 0.68 8.76
CA ILE A 40 -1.98 0.09 7.66
C ILE A 40 -2.93 -0.05 6.46
N HIS A 41 -2.76 0.81 5.47
CA HIS A 41 -3.58 0.83 4.27
C HIS A 41 -3.02 -0.11 3.20
N ALA A 42 -3.45 -1.36 3.27
CA ALA A 42 -3.12 -2.42 2.31
C ALA A 42 -4.24 -2.68 1.29
N ALA A 43 -5.42 -2.07 1.46
CA ALA A 43 -6.54 -2.25 0.54
C ALA A 43 -6.26 -1.51 -0.77
N ALA A 44 -6.19 -2.25 -1.87
CA ALA A 44 -5.97 -1.73 -3.22
C ALA A 44 -6.44 -2.72 -4.27
N LEU A 45 -6.73 -2.23 -5.46
CA LEU A 45 -6.80 -3.05 -6.67
C LEU A 45 -5.36 -3.26 -7.15
N SER A 46 -4.88 -4.51 -7.21
CA SER A 46 -3.51 -4.82 -7.61
C SER A 46 -3.41 -5.89 -8.70
N ARG A 47 -4.40 -6.77 -8.81
CA ARG A 47 -4.38 -7.91 -9.74
C ARG A 47 -5.77 -8.23 -10.28
N PRO A 48 -5.82 -8.76 -11.53
CA PRO A 48 -4.73 -8.83 -12.51
C PRO A 48 -4.36 -7.43 -12.99
N MET A 49 -3.12 -7.20 -13.45
CA MET A 49 -2.65 -5.89 -13.92
C MET A 49 -3.53 -5.32 -15.05
N SER A 50 -4.02 -6.17 -15.97
CA SER A 50 -4.91 -5.78 -17.07
C SER A 50 -6.24 -5.16 -16.62
N ILE A 51 -6.64 -5.29 -15.35
CA ILE A 51 -7.89 -4.69 -14.88
C ILE A 51 -7.79 -3.16 -14.81
N HIS A 52 -6.58 -2.63 -14.66
CA HIS A 52 -6.33 -1.18 -14.62
C HIS A 52 -6.56 -0.52 -15.98
N ASP A 53 -6.47 -1.30 -17.06
CA ASP A 53 -6.76 -0.85 -18.42
C ASP A 53 -8.21 -1.11 -18.80
N LYS A 54 -8.74 -2.29 -18.42
CA LYS A 54 -10.10 -2.72 -18.77
C LYS A 54 -11.19 -2.02 -17.94
N ASN A 55 -10.87 -1.60 -16.73
CA ASN A 55 -11.82 -0.95 -15.81
C ASN A 55 -11.12 0.17 -15.03
N LEU A 56 -10.87 1.26 -15.74
CA LEU A 56 -10.20 2.43 -15.20
C LEU A 56 -10.93 3.02 -13.99
N SER A 57 -12.26 3.11 -14.05
CA SER A 57 -13.09 3.64 -12.94
C SER A 57 -12.84 2.87 -11.65
N LYS A 58 -12.80 1.53 -11.69
CA LYS A 58 -12.53 0.71 -10.51
C LYS A 58 -11.12 0.94 -9.96
N SER A 59 -10.14 1.17 -10.83
CA SER A 59 -8.78 1.51 -10.44
C SER A 59 -8.73 2.87 -9.72
N ILE A 60 -9.39 3.88 -10.29
CA ILE A 60 -9.51 5.22 -9.71
C ILE A 60 -10.22 5.13 -8.36
N ASP A 61 -11.38 4.50 -8.30
CA ASP A 61 -12.17 4.40 -7.07
C ASP A 61 -11.34 3.79 -5.92
N LEU A 62 -10.75 2.61 -6.14
CA LEU A 62 -10.09 1.89 -5.06
C LEU A 62 -8.72 2.45 -4.71
N ASN A 63 -7.88 2.77 -5.70
CA ASN A 63 -6.50 3.14 -5.45
C ASN A 63 -6.32 4.64 -5.21
N ILE A 64 -7.19 5.48 -5.75
CA ILE A 64 -7.09 6.94 -5.61
C ILE A 64 -8.14 7.44 -4.60
N ILE A 65 -9.43 7.34 -4.93
CA ILE A 65 -10.51 7.89 -4.10
C ILE A 65 -10.53 7.21 -2.72
N GLY A 66 -10.42 5.86 -2.69
CA GLY A 66 -10.34 5.11 -1.45
C GLY A 66 -9.16 5.52 -0.58
N THR A 67 -7.99 5.74 -1.19
CA THR A 67 -6.79 6.23 -0.47
C THR A 67 -7.00 7.66 0.04
N CYS A 68 -7.55 8.56 -0.78
CA CYS A 68 -7.89 9.93 -0.35
C CYS A 68 -8.84 9.94 0.86
N ASN A 69 -9.86 9.08 0.84
CA ASN A 69 -10.79 8.93 1.97
C ASN A 69 -10.07 8.49 3.26
N VAL A 70 -9.17 7.51 3.14
CA VAL A 70 -8.36 7.03 4.27
C VAL A 70 -7.48 8.15 4.82
N VAL A 71 -6.80 8.91 3.95
CA VAL A 71 -5.97 10.06 4.35
C VAL A 71 -6.79 11.08 5.13
N LYS A 72 -7.96 11.49 4.60
CA LYS A 72 -8.85 12.46 5.26
C LYS A 72 -9.25 12.04 6.67
N ILE A 73 -9.62 10.78 6.85
CA ILE A 73 -10.05 10.30 8.17
C ILE A 73 -8.87 10.07 9.11
N CYS A 74 -7.74 9.57 8.62
CA CYS A 74 -6.52 9.44 9.43
C CYS A 74 -6.02 10.82 9.89
N GLU A 75 -6.07 11.83 9.03
CA GLU A 75 -5.73 13.21 9.39
C GLU A 75 -6.69 13.75 10.46
N LYS A 76 -8.00 13.65 10.24
CA LYS A 76 -9.04 14.10 11.17
C LYS A 76 -8.89 13.48 12.57
N LEU A 77 -8.58 12.19 12.64
CA LEU A 77 -8.47 11.43 13.89
C LEU A 77 -7.04 11.36 14.44
N LYS A 78 -6.07 12.02 13.77
CA LYS A 78 -4.63 12.03 14.12
C LYS A 78 -3.99 10.64 14.18
N ILE A 79 -4.50 9.68 13.38
CA ILE A 79 -4.01 8.31 13.30
C ILE A 79 -2.83 8.24 12.35
N LYS A 80 -1.74 7.60 12.76
CA LYS A 80 -0.57 7.35 11.90
C LYS A 80 -0.94 6.45 10.73
N LEU A 81 -0.71 6.92 9.49
CA LEU A 81 -1.01 6.18 8.27
C LEU A 81 0.25 5.51 7.72
N ILE A 82 0.18 4.21 7.45
CA ILE A 82 1.18 3.45 6.70
C ILE A 82 0.54 3.03 5.37
N TYR A 83 1.11 3.48 4.25
CA TYR A 83 0.58 3.21 2.91
C TYR A 83 1.51 2.31 2.11
N PHE A 84 0.96 1.27 1.53
CA PHE A 84 1.68 0.43 0.59
C PHE A 84 1.57 1.01 -0.82
N SER A 85 2.64 1.67 -1.25
CA SER A 85 2.87 2.06 -2.63
C SER A 85 3.57 0.91 -3.39
N THR A 86 4.21 1.19 -4.48
CA THR A 86 4.87 0.18 -5.31
C THR A 86 6.20 0.69 -5.86
N GLY A 87 7.17 -0.20 -6.05
CA GLY A 87 8.40 0.09 -6.78
C GLY A 87 8.17 0.41 -8.27
N TYR A 88 7.03 0.04 -8.82
CA TYR A 88 6.67 0.35 -10.22
C TYR A 88 6.40 1.85 -10.47
N VAL A 89 6.45 2.70 -9.45
CA VAL A 89 6.45 4.16 -9.64
C VAL A 89 7.73 4.66 -10.32
N TYR A 90 8.82 3.91 -10.25
CA TYR A 90 10.06 4.20 -10.96
C TYR A 90 10.03 3.72 -12.40
N PRO A 91 10.82 4.32 -13.32
CA PRO A 91 10.80 3.96 -14.75
C PRO A 91 11.35 2.56 -15.04
N GLY A 92 12.10 1.94 -14.13
CA GLY A 92 12.65 0.60 -14.32
C GLY A 92 13.81 0.49 -15.32
N THR A 93 14.38 1.59 -15.78
CA THR A 93 15.49 1.62 -16.74
C THR A 93 16.85 1.26 -16.12
N ARG A 94 16.95 1.34 -14.81
CA ARG A 94 18.11 0.95 -14.01
C ARG A 94 17.64 0.45 -12.64
N GLY A 95 18.55 -0.03 -11.80
CA GLY A 95 18.25 -0.40 -10.40
C GLY A 95 18.63 0.70 -9.41
N ASN A 96 18.49 0.38 -8.12
CA ASN A 96 18.97 1.17 -6.98
C ASN A 96 18.43 2.62 -6.95
N TYR A 97 17.14 2.81 -7.26
CA TYR A 97 16.50 4.11 -7.13
C TYR A 97 16.44 4.54 -5.67
N LYS A 98 16.77 5.81 -5.42
CA LYS A 98 16.59 6.46 -4.12
C LYS A 98 15.18 7.04 -4.02
N GLU A 99 14.71 7.28 -2.80
CA GLU A 99 13.36 7.75 -2.52
C GLU A 99 13.09 9.14 -3.11
N GLU A 100 14.12 10.00 -3.19
CA GLU A 100 14.04 11.37 -3.71
C GLU A 100 14.10 11.46 -5.24
N GLU A 101 14.42 10.36 -5.91
CA GLU A 101 14.54 10.38 -7.36
C GLU A 101 13.18 10.52 -8.05
N PRO A 102 13.17 11.16 -9.25
CA PRO A 102 11.94 11.35 -10.02
C PRO A 102 11.24 10.02 -10.30
N VAL A 103 9.95 10.00 -10.10
CA VAL A 103 9.09 8.86 -10.42
C VAL A 103 8.50 9.01 -11.82
N LYS A 104 8.41 7.89 -12.56
CA LYS A 104 7.83 7.82 -13.91
C LYS A 104 7.13 6.48 -14.07
N PRO A 105 5.89 6.34 -13.58
CA PRO A 105 5.14 5.09 -13.70
C PRO A 105 4.88 4.74 -15.16
N ILE A 106 5.06 3.47 -15.51
CA ILE A 106 4.97 2.99 -16.90
C ILE A 106 3.65 2.27 -17.22
N ASN A 107 2.77 2.11 -16.25
CA ASN A 107 1.47 1.46 -16.44
C ASN A 107 0.40 2.07 -15.52
N ASN A 108 -0.88 1.80 -15.84
CA ASN A 108 -2.02 2.37 -15.11
C ASN A 108 -2.11 1.91 -13.66
N TYR A 109 -1.63 0.71 -13.32
CA TYR A 109 -1.51 0.28 -11.92
C TYR A 109 -0.56 1.20 -11.16
N ALA A 110 0.67 1.35 -11.64
CA ALA A 110 1.67 2.19 -10.99
C ALA A 110 1.22 3.65 -10.90
N LEU A 111 0.57 4.16 -11.96
CA LEU A 111 0.00 5.50 -11.98
C LEU A 111 -1.09 5.69 -10.90
N SER A 112 -2.00 4.71 -10.76
CA SER A 112 -3.05 4.75 -9.73
C SER A 112 -2.48 4.69 -8.31
N LYS A 113 -1.40 3.93 -8.10
CA LYS A 113 -0.69 3.86 -6.81
C LYS A 113 0.04 5.16 -6.50
N LEU A 114 0.70 5.78 -7.50
CA LEU A 114 1.37 7.06 -7.35
C LEU A 114 0.37 8.18 -7.02
N ALA A 115 -0.79 8.22 -7.67
CA ALA A 115 -1.83 9.20 -7.37
C ALA A 115 -2.32 9.08 -5.89
N GLY A 116 -2.51 7.87 -5.39
CA GLY A 116 -2.77 7.64 -3.96
C GLY A 116 -1.60 8.07 -3.07
N GLU A 117 -0.36 7.80 -3.48
CA GLU A 117 0.85 8.21 -2.78
C GLU A 117 0.94 9.74 -2.64
N CYS A 118 0.61 10.50 -3.70
CA CYS A 118 0.57 11.97 -3.66
C CYS A 118 -0.38 12.49 -2.58
N ALA A 119 -1.56 11.88 -2.44
CA ALA A 119 -2.48 12.24 -1.37
C ALA A 119 -1.92 11.93 0.03
N VAL A 120 -1.25 10.78 0.18
CA VAL A 120 -0.63 10.37 1.46
C VAL A 120 0.53 11.29 1.85
N GLN A 121 1.33 11.78 0.89
CA GLN A 121 2.43 12.72 1.14
C GLN A 121 1.97 14.04 1.76
N MET A 122 0.75 14.49 1.49
CA MET A 122 0.18 15.68 2.12
C MET A 122 -0.02 15.52 3.63
N TYR A 123 -0.11 14.28 4.14
CA TYR A 123 -0.30 14.00 5.55
C TYR A 123 1.03 13.70 6.24
N LYS A 124 1.58 14.67 6.96
CA LYS A 124 2.90 14.56 7.62
C LYS A 124 3.05 13.37 8.58
N ASN A 125 1.93 12.89 9.18
CA ASN A 125 1.95 11.71 10.04
C ASN A 125 1.71 10.43 9.24
N SER A 126 2.44 10.25 8.14
CA SER A 126 2.37 9.08 7.28
C SER A 126 3.73 8.42 7.08
N LEU A 127 3.69 7.20 6.58
CA LEU A 127 4.80 6.44 6.04
C LEU A 127 4.34 5.78 4.75
N ILE A 128 5.11 5.93 3.69
CA ILE A 128 4.89 5.33 2.38
C ILE A 128 5.94 4.26 2.16
N LEU A 129 5.52 3.06 1.84
CA LEU A 129 6.41 1.94 1.53
C LEU A 129 6.31 1.65 0.03
N ARG A 130 7.33 2.01 -0.74
CA ARG A 130 7.47 1.59 -2.14
C ARG A 130 8.03 0.18 -2.17
N ILE A 131 7.17 -0.78 -2.49
CA ILE A 131 7.46 -2.20 -2.29
C ILE A 131 6.95 -3.02 -3.47
N ILE A 132 7.69 -4.06 -3.83
CA ILE A 132 7.24 -5.11 -4.75
C ILE A 132 7.15 -6.40 -3.95
N MET A 133 5.91 -6.89 -3.77
CA MET A 133 5.66 -8.09 -2.95
C MET A 133 5.39 -9.32 -3.81
N CYS A 134 5.89 -10.45 -3.35
CA CYS A 134 5.68 -11.75 -3.98
C CYS A 134 5.16 -12.78 -2.97
N GLU A 135 4.38 -13.73 -3.48
CA GLU A 135 3.93 -14.88 -2.71
C GLU A 135 4.99 -15.99 -2.69
N LYS A 136 4.95 -16.77 -1.60
CA LYS A 136 5.68 -18.03 -1.49
C LYS A 136 4.69 -19.15 -1.14
N PRO A 137 4.57 -20.22 -1.99
CA PRO A 137 5.26 -20.44 -3.25
C PRO A 137 4.87 -19.43 -4.34
N PHE A 138 5.71 -19.27 -5.37
CA PHE A 138 5.44 -18.42 -6.52
C PHE A 138 4.22 -18.94 -7.29
N ILE A 139 3.22 -18.09 -7.50
CA ILE A 139 1.90 -18.51 -8.01
C ILE A 139 1.77 -18.49 -9.53
N HIS A 140 2.70 -17.87 -10.24
CA HIS A 140 2.67 -17.77 -11.69
C HIS A 140 3.32 -18.99 -12.33
N LYS A 141 2.77 -19.44 -13.47
CA LYS A 141 3.30 -20.61 -14.23
C LYS A 141 4.66 -20.35 -14.87
N SER A 142 5.00 -19.10 -15.11
CA SER A 142 6.26 -18.66 -15.71
C SER A 142 6.76 -17.38 -15.07
N ALA A 143 8.06 -17.15 -15.13
CA ALA A 143 8.71 -15.91 -14.72
C ALA A 143 9.68 -15.45 -15.81
N PHE A 144 9.90 -14.16 -15.89
CA PHE A 144 10.95 -13.60 -16.75
C PHE A 144 12.31 -13.91 -16.11
N TYR A 145 13.24 -14.45 -16.87
CA TYR A 145 14.58 -14.82 -16.37
C TYR A 145 15.57 -13.64 -16.43
N ASP A 146 15.27 -12.63 -17.21
CA ASP A 146 16.12 -11.47 -17.52
C ASP A 146 15.71 -10.19 -16.75
N ILE A 147 14.66 -10.24 -15.96
CA ILE A 147 14.22 -9.12 -15.12
C ILE A 147 14.88 -9.21 -13.74
N LYS A 148 15.67 -8.18 -13.42
CA LYS A 148 16.17 -7.96 -12.07
C LYS A 148 15.20 -7.04 -11.32
N THR A 149 14.67 -7.51 -10.20
CA THR A 149 13.76 -6.74 -9.36
C THR A 149 14.05 -6.99 -7.88
N ASN A 150 13.83 -5.97 -7.08
CA ASN A 150 13.99 -6.03 -5.64
C ASN A 150 12.62 -6.34 -5.00
N PHE A 151 12.18 -7.60 -5.04
CA PHE A 151 10.95 -8.01 -4.38
C PHE A 151 11.22 -8.54 -2.98
N ILE A 152 10.20 -8.47 -2.14
CA ILE A 152 10.19 -9.05 -0.80
C ILE A 152 9.00 -10.01 -0.66
N PHE A 153 9.20 -11.14 0.01
CA PHE A 153 8.10 -12.05 0.30
C PHE A 153 7.13 -11.47 1.33
N HIS A 154 5.85 -11.81 1.21
CA HIS A 154 4.81 -11.33 2.13
C HIS A 154 5.12 -11.64 3.59
N GLU A 155 5.73 -12.78 3.88
CA GLU A 155 6.12 -13.18 5.23
C GLU A 155 7.20 -12.24 5.79
N ASN A 156 8.19 -11.92 4.97
CA ASN A 156 9.31 -11.07 5.38
C ASN A 156 8.84 -9.64 5.68
N ILE A 157 8.03 -9.06 4.80
CA ILE A 157 7.50 -7.71 5.06
C ILE A 157 6.61 -7.69 6.31
N ALA A 158 5.86 -8.77 6.59
CA ALA A 158 5.05 -8.86 7.80
C ALA A 158 5.88 -8.79 9.09
N ILE A 159 7.12 -9.29 9.07
CA ILE A 159 8.07 -9.20 10.18
C ILE A 159 8.66 -7.79 10.29
N GLU A 160 8.88 -7.12 9.16
CA GLU A 160 9.52 -5.80 9.12
C GLU A 160 8.55 -4.66 9.45
N ILE A 161 7.27 -4.75 9.09
CA ILE A 161 6.28 -3.69 9.33
C ILE A 161 6.30 -3.15 10.77
N PRO A 162 6.30 -3.98 11.85
CA PRO A 162 6.33 -3.48 13.22
C PRO A 162 7.53 -2.57 13.52
N LYS A 163 8.70 -2.84 12.92
CA LYS A 163 9.92 -2.05 13.08
C LYS A 163 9.83 -0.69 12.38
N LEU A 164 9.01 -0.61 11.32
CA LEU A 164 8.84 0.58 10.49
C LEU A 164 7.74 1.53 10.98
N LEU A 165 6.86 1.12 11.88
CA LEU A 165 5.66 1.88 12.29
C LEU A 165 5.97 3.31 12.76
N ARG A 166 7.14 3.55 13.34
CA ARG A 166 7.55 4.89 13.84
C ARG A 166 8.22 5.75 12.78
N LYS A 167 8.65 5.19 11.65
CA LYS A 167 9.27 5.93 10.54
C LYS A 167 8.27 6.84 9.86
N LYS A 168 8.74 7.86 9.15
CA LYS A 168 7.92 8.82 8.37
C LYS A 168 8.54 9.00 6.99
N GLY A 169 7.77 9.59 6.08
CA GLY A 169 8.22 9.86 4.72
C GLY A 169 8.06 8.67 3.79
N ILE A 170 8.98 8.50 2.88
CA ILE A 170 8.98 7.45 1.86
C ILE A 170 10.13 6.51 2.15
N LEU A 171 9.92 5.20 2.00
CA LEU A 171 10.95 4.18 2.07
C LEU A 171 10.81 3.19 0.92
N ASN A 172 11.90 2.91 0.23
CA ASN A 172 12.02 1.78 -0.66
C ASN A 172 12.27 0.52 0.18
N VAL A 173 11.45 -0.50 0.00
CA VAL A 173 11.55 -1.74 0.77
C VAL A 173 11.67 -2.92 -0.17
N GLY A 174 12.76 -3.69 0.01
CA GLY A 174 13.04 -4.89 -0.77
C GLY A 174 13.80 -5.92 0.05
N GLY A 175 14.00 -7.12 -0.49
CA GLY A 175 14.68 -8.24 0.13
C GLY A 175 15.78 -8.80 -0.72
#